data_bd7b8f2c89e45ce3c18042c8b571e9d0
#
_entry.id   bd7b8f2c89e45ce3c18042c8b571e9d0
#
_cell.length_a   1.000
_cell.length_b   1.000
_cell.length_c   1.000
_cell.angle_alpha   90.00
_cell.angle_beta   90.00
_cell.angle_gamma   90.00
#
_symmetry.space_group_name_H-M   'P 1'
#
loop_
_entity.id
_entity.type
_entity.pdbx_description
1 polymer ?
#
loop_
_entity_poly.entity_id
_entity_poly.type
_entity_poly.pdbx_seq_one_letter_code
_entity_poly.pdbx_strand_id
1 'polypeptide(L)'
;EDRKTEGIIPYMSVRENLTLALLPTLTRYGIVQRDKQQAIVDAFINRLGIKTSSPDQKIRELSGGNQQKVLLARWLCMNPRLLILDEPTRGIDVGAKGEIQALINELADGGLGVLMISSEIEELTEGSDRIVVLREGKTVAELSHEQVTQSAIMDAMAHGPEVPASAPAPAIPGGAAGG
;
A
#
# COMPACT_ATOMS: atom_id res chain seq x y z
N GLU A 1 14.04 -4.49 9.18
CA GLU A 1 14.01 -3.03 9.40
C GLU A 1 12.77 -2.66 10.18
N ASP A 2 12.91 -1.78 11.15
CA ASP A 2 11.91 -1.59 12.20
C ASP A 2 10.85 -0.57 11.72
N ARG A 3 9.70 -1.05 11.25
CA ARG A 3 8.59 -0.25 10.70
C ARG A 3 8.04 0.84 11.62
N LYS A 4 8.22 0.71 12.90
CA LYS A 4 7.78 1.71 13.88
C LYS A 4 8.51 3.03 13.73
N THR A 5 9.62 3.04 12.99
CA THR A 5 10.48 4.23 12.81
C THR A 5 10.40 4.88 11.43
N GLU A 6 9.91 4.18 10.39
CA GLU A 6 10.04 4.67 9.00
C GLU A 6 8.75 5.22 8.37
N GLY A 7 7.59 4.78 8.81
CA GLY A 7 6.32 5.16 8.16
C GLY A 7 5.46 6.14 8.95
N ILE A 8 5.38 6.00 10.27
CA ILE A 8 4.56 6.85 11.12
C ILE A 8 5.42 7.79 11.96
N ILE A 9 4.88 8.96 12.30
CA ILE A 9 5.49 9.86 13.26
C ILE A 9 4.77 9.66 14.60
N PRO A 10 5.37 8.90 15.56
CA PRO A 10 4.65 8.35 16.73
C PRO A 10 4.00 9.37 17.63
N TYR A 11 4.60 10.56 17.74
CA TYR A 11 4.13 11.63 18.63
C TYR A 11 3.14 12.58 17.96
N MET A 12 2.94 12.48 16.65
CA MET A 12 1.90 13.19 15.92
C MET A 12 0.55 12.49 16.08
N SER A 13 -0.52 13.27 15.92
CA SER A 13 -1.89 12.77 15.94
C SER A 13 -2.21 11.93 14.67
N VAL A 14 -3.35 11.23 14.70
CA VAL A 14 -3.94 10.56 13.52
C VAL A 14 -4.11 11.57 12.39
N ARG A 15 -4.70 12.73 12.66
CA ARG A 15 -4.89 13.85 11.73
C ARG A 15 -3.58 14.25 11.06
N GLU A 16 -2.56 14.54 11.85
CA GLU A 16 -1.26 15.00 11.34
C GLU A 16 -0.57 13.94 10.51
N ASN A 17 -0.59 12.68 10.94
CA ASN A 17 -0.03 11.56 10.20
C ASN A 17 -0.76 11.33 8.87
N LEU A 18 -2.10 11.35 8.88
CA LEU A 18 -2.92 11.12 7.70
C LEU A 18 -2.71 12.20 6.64
N THR A 19 -2.66 13.46 7.04
CA THR A 19 -2.60 14.59 6.10
C THR A 19 -1.19 15.06 5.79
N LEU A 20 -0.16 14.36 6.29
CA LEU A 20 1.24 14.79 6.16
C LEU A 20 1.64 15.01 4.69
N ALA A 21 1.29 14.10 3.80
CA ALA A 21 1.58 14.19 2.37
C ALA A 21 0.80 15.33 1.66
N LEU A 22 -0.36 15.72 2.21
CA LEU A 22 -1.21 16.78 1.67
C LEU A 22 -0.87 18.18 2.19
N LEU A 23 0.03 18.32 3.17
CA LEU A 23 0.31 19.61 3.78
C LEU A 23 0.60 20.73 2.77
N PRO A 24 1.38 20.51 1.69
CA PRO A 24 1.62 21.57 0.70
C PRO A 24 0.33 22.09 0.04
N THR A 25 -0.64 21.20 -0.21
CA THR A 25 -1.92 21.57 -0.85
C THR A 25 -2.94 22.11 0.14
N LEU A 26 -2.82 21.72 1.41
CA LEU A 26 -3.68 22.20 2.50
C LEU A 26 -3.22 23.54 3.09
N THR A 27 -2.02 23.98 2.76
CA THR A 27 -1.44 25.20 3.33
C THR A 27 -1.63 26.37 2.38
N ARG A 28 -2.19 27.47 2.90
CA ARG A 28 -2.29 28.75 2.18
C ARG A 28 -1.66 29.85 3.03
N TYR A 29 -0.72 30.59 2.47
CA TYR A 29 0.04 31.63 3.17
C TYR A 29 0.69 31.15 4.49
N GLY A 30 1.18 29.90 4.50
CA GLY A 30 1.80 29.29 5.69
C GLY A 30 0.82 28.78 6.75
N ILE A 31 -0.50 28.88 6.51
CA ILE A 31 -1.54 28.46 7.45
C ILE A 31 -2.28 27.25 6.87
N VAL A 32 -2.40 26.19 7.66
CA VAL A 32 -3.18 24.98 7.29
C VAL A 32 -4.66 25.29 7.33
N GLN A 33 -5.38 24.97 6.27
CA GLN A 33 -6.83 25.11 6.15
C GLN A 33 -7.54 24.01 6.93
N ARG A 34 -7.80 24.29 8.22
CA ARG A 34 -8.31 23.32 9.21
C ARG A 34 -9.61 22.63 8.77
N ASP A 35 -10.54 23.36 8.19
CA ASP A 35 -11.84 22.81 7.78
C ASP A 35 -11.68 21.77 6.66
N LYS A 36 -10.81 22.04 5.67
CA LYS A 36 -10.48 21.08 4.61
C LYS A 36 -9.74 19.87 5.14
N GLN A 37 -8.79 20.10 6.06
CA GLN A 37 -8.08 19.03 6.72
C GLN A 37 -9.04 18.12 7.49
N GLN A 38 -9.97 18.69 8.27
CA GLN A 38 -10.95 17.94 9.01
C GLN A 38 -11.82 17.08 8.10
N ALA A 39 -12.38 17.66 7.04
CA ALA A 39 -13.22 16.93 6.09
C ALA A 39 -12.52 15.72 5.48
N ILE A 40 -11.23 15.87 5.09
CA ILE A 40 -10.43 14.77 4.55
C ILE A 40 -10.21 13.69 5.61
N VAL A 41 -9.83 14.08 6.82
CA VAL A 41 -9.56 13.16 7.92
C VAL A 41 -10.79 12.35 8.26
N ASP A 42 -11.95 12.99 8.41
CA ASP A 42 -13.20 12.30 8.71
C ASP A 42 -13.62 11.34 7.62
N ALA A 43 -13.47 11.75 6.34
CA ALA A 43 -13.75 10.89 5.21
C ALA A 43 -12.90 9.62 5.21
N PHE A 44 -11.59 9.72 5.45
CA PHE A 44 -10.68 8.57 5.45
C PHE A 44 -10.80 7.72 6.71
N ILE A 45 -11.03 8.30 7.89
CA ILE A 45 -11.33 7.54 9.11
C ILE A 45 -12.55 6.64 8.89
N ASN A 46 -13.62 7.20 8.31
CA ASN A 46 -14.84 6.45 8.03
C ASN A 46 -14.63 5.40 6.92
N ARG A 47 -14.01 5.80 5.80
CA ARG A 47 -13.80 4.92 4.62
C ARG A 47 -12.96 3.70 4.97
N LEU A 48 -11.88 3.86 5.74
CA LEU A 48 -10.97 2.77 6.07
C LEU A 48 -11.30 2.11 7.42
N GLY A 49 -12.36 2.54 8.10
CA GLY A 49 -12.74 2.01 9.40
C GLY A 49 -11.64 2.12 10.44
N ILE A 50 -10.96 3.29 10.51
CA ILE A 50 -9.88 3.53 11.47
C ILE A 50 -10.49 3.69 12.87
N LYS A 51 -10.15 2.78 13.78
CA LYS A 51 -10.64 2.81 15.15
C LYS A 51 -9.77 3.79 15.98
N THR A 52 -10.28 4.98 16.18
CA THR A 52 -9.66 6.04 17.00
C THR A 52 -10.73 6.74 17.85
N SER A 53 -10.36 7.21 19.03
CA SER A 53 -11.24 7.98 19.89
C SER A 53 -11.44 9.43 19.40
N SER A 54 -10.45 9.95 18.67
CA SER A 54 -10.44 11.31 18.12
C SER A 54 -9.38 11.40 17.02
N PRO A 55 -9.57 12.25 15.99
CA PRO A 55 -8.50 12.57 15.02
C PRO A 55 -7.23 13.15 15.68
N ASP A 56 -7.35 13.73 16.86
CA ASP A 56 -6.21 14.30 17.59
C ASP A 56 -5.52 13.32 18.54
N GLN A 57 -6.00 12.06 18.63
CA GLN A 57 -5.34 10.98 19.36
C GLN A 57 -3.95 10.72 18.77
N LYS A 58 -2.94 10.47 19.62
CA LYS A 58 -1.58 10.14 19.15
C LYS A 58 -1.58 8.78 18.43
N ILE A 59 -0.96 8.72 17.27
CA ILE A 59 -0.98 7.50 16.43
C ILE A 59 -0.37 6.29 17.15
N ARG A 60 0.64 6.49 18.00
CA ARG A 60 1.27 5.43 18.81
C ARG A 60 0.32 4.70 19.77
N GLU A 61 -0.83 5.31 20.08
CA GLU A 61 -1.84 4.76 21.00
C GLU A 61 -2.82 3.84 20.27
N LEU A 62 -2.78 3.80 18.94
CA LEU A 62 -3.58 2.90 18.13
C LEU A 62 -2.95 1.50 18.07
N SER A 63 -3.78 0.48 17.79
CA SER A 63 -3.29 -0.84 17.40
C SER A 63 -2.47 -0.79 16.10
N GLY A 64 -1.59 -1.76 15.88
CA GLY A 64 -0.77 -1.84 14.66
C GLY A 64 -1.58 -1.79 13.37
N GLY A 65 -2.70 -2.52 13.31
CA GLY A 65 -3.61 -2.48 12.16
C GLY A 65 -4.22 -1.10 11.91
N ASN A 66 -4.60 -0.36 12.95
CA ASN A 66 -5.10 1.01 12.77
C ASN A 66 -4.00 2.00 12.39
N GLN A 67 -2.78 1.82 12.91
CA GLN A 67 -1.61 2.58 12.45
C GLN A 67 -1.36 2.37 10.96
N GLN A 68 -1.45 1.12 10.48
CA GLN A 68 -1.29 0.78 9.07
C GLN A 68 -2.40 1.40 8.20
N LYS A 69 -3.65 1.38 8.67
CA LYS A 69 -4.77 2.06 7.98
C LYS A 69 -4.54 3.56 7.85
N VAL A 70 -3.97 4.23 8.86
CA VAL A 70 -3.58 5.65 8.77
C VAL A 70 -2.47 5.87 7.74
N LEU A 71 -1.49 4.97 7.65
CA LEU A 71 -0.45 5.02 6.61
C LEU A 71 -1.03 4.89 5.20
N LEU A 72 -1.93 3.92 5.00
CA LEU A 72 -2.64 3.77 3.72
C LEU A 72 -3.45 5.02 3.40
N ALA A 73 -4.20 5.56 4.37
CA ALA A 73 -4.96 6.79 4.21
C ALA A 73 -4.09 7.97 3.74
N ARG A 74 -2.88 8.12 4.30
CA ARG A 74 -1.92 9.18 3.93
C ARG A 74 -1.60 9.18 2.43
N TRP A 75 -1.41 8.01 1.84
CA TRP A 75 -1.09 7.92 0.42
C TRP A 75 -2.34 7.95 -0.46
N LEU A 76 -3.43 7.32 -0.01
CA LEU A 76 -4.69 7.30 -0.75
C LEU A 76 -5.33 8.69 -0.88
N CYS A 77 -5.14 9.59 0.10
CA CYS A 77 -5.65 10.96 0.00
C CYS A 77 -4.95 11.80 -1.08
N MET A 78 -3.81 11.34 -1.60
CA MET A 78 -3.15 11.91 -2.78
C MET A 78 -3.79 11.48 -4.11
N ASN A 79 -4.82 10.61 -4.06
CA ASN A 79 -5.50 10.04 -5.22
C ASN A 79 -4.53 9.37 -6.22
N PRO A 80 -3.68 8.42 -5.79
CA PRO A 80 -2.70 7.78 -6.64
C PRO A 80 -3.39 6.88 -7.68
N ARG A 81 -2.72 6.64 -8.80
CA ARG A 81 -3.11 5.62 -9.80
C ARG A 81 -2.43 4.27 -9.54
N LEU A 82 -1.33 4.28 -8.81
CA LEU A 82 -0.57 3.11 -8.41
C LEU A 82 -0.15 3.28 -6.95
N LEU A 83 -0.36 2.24 -6.16
CA LEU A 83 0.10 2.14 -4.77
C LEU A 83 1.15 1.03 -4.67
N ILE A 84 2.31 1.34 -4.12
CA ILE A 84 3.37 0.37 -3.86
C ILE A 84 3.39 0.10 -2.36
N LEU A 85 3.22 -1.16 -1.98
CA LEU A 85 3.17 -1.63 -0.61
C LEU A 85 4.32 -2.61 -0.35
N ASP A 86 5.21 -2.24 0.54
CA ASP A 86 6.33 -3.09 0.97
C ASP A 86 6.01 -3.68 2.34
N GLU A 87 5.78 -4.98 2.38
CA GLU A 87 5.44 -5.74 3.58
C GLU A 87 4.28 -5.11 4.40
N PRO A 88 3.09 -4.84 3.83
CA PRO A 88 2.06 -4.00 4.45
C PRO A 88 1.48 -4.55 5.76
N THR A 89 1.61 -5.83 6.03
CA THR A 89 1.01 -6.51 7.19
C THR A 89 2.04 -7.05 8.18
N ARG A 90 3.33 -6.85 7.91
CA ARG A 90 4.40 -7.34 8.79
C ARG A 90 4.31 -6.73 10.19
N GLY A 91 4.33 -7.57 11.22
CA GLY A 91 4.26 -7.15 12.62
C GLY A 91 2.88 -6.68 13.07
N ILE A 92 1.83 -7.01 12.30
CA ILE A 92 0.43 -6.78 12.64
C ILE A 92 -0.16 -8.11 13.14
N ASP A 93 -1.14 -8.03 14.05
CA ASP A 93 -1.86 -9.22 14.53
C ASP A 93 -2.69 -9.87 13.41
N VAL A 94 -2.92 -11.19 13.53
CA VAL A 94 -3.59 -12.00 12.48
C VAL A 94 -4.96 -11.47 12.09
N GLY A 95 -5.75 -10.99 13.06
CA GLY A 95 -7.08 -10.44 12.77
C GLY A 95 -7.01 -9.15 11.96
N ALA A 96 -6.06 -8.27 12.27
CA ALA A 96 -5.88 -7.03 11.55
C ALA A 96 -5.24 -7.23 10.16
N LYS A 97 -4.46 -8.31 9.94
CA LYS A 97 -3.93 -8.66 8.63
C LYS A 97 -5.05 -8.88 7.61
N GLY A 98 -6.05 -9.71 7.97
CA GLY A 98 -7.20 -9.94 7.11
C GLY A 98 -7.97 -8.67 6.77
N GLU A 99 -8.12 -7.74 7.73
CA GLU A 99 -8.77 -6.43 7.47
C GLU A 99 -7.96 -5.59 6.47
N ILE A 100 -6.63 -5.58 6.57
CA ILE A 100 -5.74 -4.85 5.65
C ILE A 100 -5.76 -5.48 4.26
N GLN A 101 -5.70 -6.82 4.16
CA GLN A 101 -5.75 -7.53 2.89
C GLN A 101 -7.09 -7.27 2.16
N ALA A 102 -8.21 -7.39 2.87
CA ALA A 102 -9.52 -7.08 2.31
C ALA A 102 -9.62 -5.63 1.80
N LEU A 103 -9.05 -4.68 2.53
CA LEU A 103 -8.98 -3.29 2.11
C LEU A 103 -8.14 -3.10 0.83
N ILE A 104 -7.00 -3.77 0.73
CA ILE A 104 -6.13 -3.72 -0.46
C ILE A 104 -6.88 -4.28 -1.68
N ASN A 105 -7.57 -5.40 -1.52
CA ASN A 105 -8.36 -6.02 -2.59
C ASN A 105 -9.51 -5.09 -3.02
N GLU A 106 -10.27 -4.50 -2.09
CA GLU A 106 -11.32 -3.52 -2.40
C GLU A 106 -10.79 -2.33 -3.21
N LEU A 107 -9.60 -1.83 -2.86
CA LEU A 107 -8.96 -0.72 -3.58
C LEU A 107 -8.56 -1.12 -5.00
N ALA A 108 -8.03 -2.33 -5.18
CA ALA A 108 -7.67 -2.88 -6.48
C ALA A 108 -8.90 -3.11 -7.36
N ASP A 109 -9.97 -3.68 -6.83
CA ASP A 109 -11.27 -3.86 -7.50
C ASP A 109 -11.87 -2.50 -7.91
N GLY A 110 -11.62 -1.47 -7.13
CA GLY A 110 -11.97 -0.08 -7.44
C GLY A 110 -11.12 0.57 -8.54
N GLY A 111 -10.17 -0.16 -9.15
CA GLY A 111 -9.34 0.29 -10.27
C GLY A 111 -8.00 0.93 -9.86
N LEU A 112 -7.60 0.85 -8.59
CA LEU A 112 -6.28 1.26 -8.16
C LEU A 112 -5.26 0.19 -8.55
N GLY A 113 -4.20 0.57 -9.27
CA GLY A 113 -3.05 -0.33 -9.46
C GLY A 113 -2.35 -0.58 -8.12
N VAL A 114 -2.13 -1.85 -7.76
CA VAL A 114 -1.42 -2.21 -6.53
C VAL A 114 -0.21 -3.08 -6.87
N LEU A 115 0.97 -2.66 -6.42
CA LEU A 115 2.18 -3.48 -6.40
C LEU A 115 2.49 -3.81 -4.95
N MET A 116 2.29 -5.08 -4.58
CA MET A 116 2.56 -5.55 -3.24
C MET A 116 3.83 -6.40 -3.20
N ILE A 117 4.69 -6.12 -2.24
CA ILE A 117 5.87 -6.91 -1.92
C ILE A 117 5.61 -7.54 -0.56
N SER A 118 5.66 -8.86 -0.47
CA SER A 118 5.49 -9.60 0.78
C SER A 118 6.39 -10.84 0.81
N SER A 119 6.87 -11.16 1.99
CA SER A 119 7.52 -12.43 2.30
C SER A 119 6.53 -13.53 2.73
N GLU A 120 5.26 -13.16 2.98
CA GLU A 120 4.20 -14.08 3.36
C GLU A 120 3.45 -14.55 2.10
N ILE A 121 3.69 -15.81 1.71
CA ILE A 121 3.13 -16.40 0.47
C ILE A 121 1.60 -16.38 0.49
N GLU A 122 0.99 -16.55 1.64
CA GLU A 122 -0.47 -16.54 1.81
C GLU A 122 -1.08 -15.20 1.36
N GLU A 123 -0.46 -14.08 1.74
CA GLU A 123 -0.91 -12.75 1.30
C GLU A 123 -0.88 -12.58 -0.22
N LEU A 124 0.15 -13.16 -0.86
CA LEU A 124 0.31 -13.08 -2.31
C LEU A 124 -0.71 -13.94 -3.04
N THR A 125 -1.09 -15.11 -2.49
CA THR A 125 -2.04 -16.01 -3.14
C THR A 125 -3.49 -15.55 -3.03
N GLU A 126 -3.84 -14.77 -2.02
CA GLU A 126 -5.24 -14.40 -1.73
C GLU A 126 -5.78 -13.21 -2.54
N GLY A 127 -4.95 -12.52 -3.31
CA GLY A 127 -5.44 -11.32 -4.00
C GLY A 127 -4.57 -10.82 -5.14
N SER A 128 -3.63 -11.63 -5.64
CA SER A 128 -2.76 -11.19 -6.75
C SER A 128 -3.25 -11.71 -8.09
N ASP A 129 -3.42 -10.82 -9.07
CA ASP A 129 -3.66 -11.19 -10.47
C ASP A 129 -2.41 -11.76 -11.13
N ARG A 130 -1.23 -11.33 -10.65
CA ARG A 130 0.07 -11.70 -11.19
C ARG A 130 1.13 -11.63 -10.10
N ILE A 131 1.99 -12.64 -10.05
CA ILE A 131 3.13 -12.68 -9.13
C ILE A 131 4.43 -12.75 -9.92
N VAL A 132 5.39 -11.91 -9.53
CA VAL A 132 6.77 -11.96 -10.02
C VAL A 132 7.66 -12.45 -8.89
N VAL A 133 8.34 -13.58 -9.11
CA VAL A 133 9.26 -14.16 -8.12
C VAL A 133 10.66 -13.63 -8.40
N LEU A 134 11.26 -13.06 -7.35
CA LEU A 134 12.63 -12.54 -7.39
C LEU A 134 13.55 -13.43 -6.57
N ARG A 135 14.73 -13.75 -7.11
CA ARG A 135 15.81 -14.44 -6.43
C ARG A 135 17.15 -13.80 -6.80
N GLU A 136 17.96 -13.44 -5.81
CA GLU A 136 19.28 -12.82 -6.01
C GLU A 136 19.24 -11.59 -6.95
N GLY A 137 18.19 -10.78 -6.82
CA GLY A 137 18.00 -9.57 -7.63
C GLY A 137 17.56 -9.80 -9.07
N LYS A 138 17.22 -11.05 -9.44
CA LYS A 138 16.73 -11.41 -10.78
C LYS A 138 15.32 -11.98 -10.72
N THR A 139 14.52 -11.70 -11.75
CA THR A 139 13.23 -12.36 -11.95
C THR A 139 13.47 -13.80 -12.35
N VAL A 140 12.93 -14.75 -11.57
CA VAL A 140 13.05 -16.18 -11.84
C VAL A 140 11.75 -16.83 -12.32
N ALA A 141 10.61 -16.21 -12.05
CA ALA A 141 9.33 -16.64 -12.59
C ALA A 141 8.32 -15.50 -12.63
N GLU A 142 7.34 -15.63 -13.50
CA GLU A 142 6.13 -14.82 -13.55
C GLU A 142 4.94 -15.76 -13.60
N LEU A 143 4.02 -15.63 -12.62
CA LEU A 143 2.84 -16.47 -12.47
C LEU A 143 1.60 -15.63 -12.72
N SER A 144 0.74 -16.03 -13.65
CA SER A 144 -0.57 -15.42 -13.86
C SER A 144 -1.60 -15.97 -12.86
N HIS A 145 -2.72 -15.31 -12.70
CA HIS A 145 -3.78 -15.63 -11.72
C HIS A 145 -4.11 -17.14 -11.63
N GLU A 146 -4.26 -17.81 -12.76
CA GLU A 146 -4.57 -19.26 -12.80
C GLU A 146 -3.42 -20.15 -12.29
N GLN A 147 -2.20 -19.63 -12.26
CA GLN A 147 -0.99 -20.31 -11.84
C GLN A 147 -0.57 -19.96 -10.41
N VAL A 148 -1.24 -18.98 -9.79
CA VAL A 148 -0.91 -18.50 -8.44
C VAL A 148 -1.36 -19.53 -7.43
N THR A 149 -0.42 -20.37 -7.01
CA THR A 149 -0.59 -21.32 -5.91
C THR A 149 0.65 -21.27 -5.02
N GLN A 150 0.47 -21.59 -3.74
CA GLN A 150 1.58 -21.65 -2.80
C GLN A 150 2.71 -22.58 -3.29
N SER A 151 2.36 -23.74 -3.85
CA SER A 151 3.33 -24.69 -4.39
C SER A 151 4.10 -24.10 -5.57
N ALA A 152 3.42 -23.44 -6.53
CA ALA A 152 4.07 -22.86 -7.70
C ALA A 152 5.04 -21.73 -7.32
N ILE A 153 4.68 -20.91 -6.31
CA ILE A 153 5.57 -19.86 -5.80
C ILE A 153 6.81 -20.50 -5.14
N MET A 154 6.61 -21.49 -4.28
CA MET A 154 7.71 -22.19 -3.60
C MET A 154 8.63 -22.92 -4.60
N ASP A 155 8.07 -23.58 -5.59
CA ASP A 155 8.84 -24.24 -6.64
C ASP A 155 9.64 -23.24 -7.47
N ALA A 156 9.05 -22.10 -7.82
CA ALA A 156 9.73 -21.02 -8.52
C ALA A 156 10.88 -20.42 -7.69
N MET A 157 10.68 -20.25 -6.37
CA MET A 157 11.73 -19.77 -5.48
C MET A 157 12.88 -20.76 -5.34
N ALA A 158 12.60 -22.08 -5.34
CA ALA A 158 13.59 -23.13 -5.16
C ALA A 158 14.33 -23.48 -6.48
N HIS A 159 13.60 -23.61 -7.59
CA HIS A 159 14.09 -24.21 -8.82
C HIS A 159 13.80 -23.38 -10.07
N GLY A 160 13.23 -22.18 -9.93
CA GLY A 160 12.80 -21.38 -11.08
C GLY A 160 13.88 -21.27 -12.15
N PRO A 161 13.54 -21.46 -13.43
CA PRO A 161 14.48 -21.25 -14.53
C PRO A 161 14.95 -19.80 -14.49
N GLU A 162 16.21 -19.55 -14.79
CA GLU A 162 16.65 -18.19 -15.12
C GLU A 162 15.81 -17.72 -16.30
N VAL A 163 14.87 -16.83 -16.08
CA VAL A 163 14.09 -16.24 -17.19
C VAL A 163 15.10 -15.46 -18.04
N PRO A 164 15.28 -15.81 -19.33
CA PRO A 164 16.11 -15.01 -20.20
C PRO A 164 15.56 -13.59 -20.18
N ALA A 165 16.46 -12.60 -20.05
CA ALA A 165 16.12 -11.19 -19.91
C ALA A 165 14.98 -10.83 -20.86
N SER A 166 13.82 -10.48 -20.30
CA SER A 166 12.55 -10.29 -21.00
C SER A 166 12.70 -9.34 -22.17
N ALA A 167 11.92 -9.59 -23.21
CA ALA A 167 11.71 -8.69 -24.33
C ALA A 167 11.46 -7.25 -23.82
N PRO A 168 11.97 -6.22 -24.52
CA PRO A 168 11.81 -4.83 -24.10
C PRO A 168 10.33 -4.51 -23.93
N ALA A 169 10.03 -3.80 -22.84
CA ALA A 169 8.68 -3.34 -22.54
C ALA A 169 8.04 -2.71 -23.79
N PRO A 170 6.74 -2.96 -24.04
CA PRO A 170 6.07 -2.35 -25.20
C PRO A 170 6.22 -0.83 -25.10
N ALA A 171 6.71 -0.21 -26.16
CA ALA A 171 6.90 1.21 -26.25
C ALA A 171 5.57 1.92 -25.93
N ILE A 172 5.58 2.79 -24.94
CA ILE A 172 4.45 3.67 -24.64
C ILE A 172 4.21 4.51 -25.91
N PRO A 173 3.04 4.44 -26.55
CA PRO A 173 2.77 5.27 -27.71
C PRO A 173 2.91 6.74 -27.30
N GLY A 174 3.88 7.43 -27.90
CA GLY A 174 4.17 8.83 -27.65
C GLY A 174 2.91 9.66 -27.83
N GLY A 175 2.56 10.44 -26.83
CA GLY A 175 1.53 11.47 -26.94
C GLY A 175 1.88 12.40 -28.10
N ALA A 176 1.03 12.47 -29.09
CA ALA A 176 1.13 13.41 -30.18
C ALA A 176 1.10 14.83 -29.57
N ALA A 177 2.21 15.54 -29.73
CA ALA A 177 2.24 16.99 -29.52
C ALA A 177 1.30 17.61 -30.56
N GLY A 178 0.17 18.08 -30.09
CA GLY A 178 -0.70 18.98 -30.85
C GLY A 178 -0.09 20.37 -30.83
N GLY A 179 0.18 20.90 -32.01
CA GLY A 179 0.53 22.29 -32.28
C GLY A 179 -0.59 23.27 -32.00
#